data_a9b32458c4d3af58baeb591d78927e58
#
_entry.id   a9b32458c4d3af58baeb591d78927e58
#
_cell.length_a   1.000
_cell.length_b   1.000
_cell.length_c   1.000
_cell.angle_alpha   90.00
_cell.angle_beta   90.00
_cell.angle_gamma   90.00
#
_symmetry.space_group_name_H-M   'P 1'
#
loop_
_entity.id
_entity.type
_entity.pdbx_description
1 polymer ?
#
loop_
_entity_poly.entity_id
_entity_poly.type
_entity_poly.pdbx_seq_one_letter_code
_entity_poly.pdbx_strand_id
1 'polypeptide(L)'
;MSSSIHKRYDELFSLDNMFSAWNIFRRGKTRKKDVMDFEMHLEDNIFLLYEEVNNDMYHHLPYTYFEIFDNKKRDIYRAEVRDRIIHQIIYDYLLYCFEPAFISDSYASRMNKGQYKALNTFRYFIKLASSAHKGCYVLKCDVRKYFDTVDQSVLFNIIKEKVTCEKILKIIKEVLSSYHSFTSPQKGIPLGNITSQVFANIYLNTLDYYVKKELKCRFYVRYNDDFVIIFENSKHIITTRDNIICFVKNKLLLDIPIEKTSIRKISWGVDFLGFVVLPHAILLRDKTKNKIYAHINRRNMHSYLSLLKHCNAYNLKTKILAMEKIYKI
;
A
#
# COMPACT_ATOMS: atom_id res chain seq x y z
N MET A 1 2.43 31.10 -1.50
CA MET A 1 2.91 31.16 -0.11
C MET A 1 2.20 30.03 0.63
N SER A 2 2.84 28.90 0.81
CA SER A 2 2.29 27.76 1.56
C SER A 2 2.61 28.00 3.02
N SER A 3 1.60 28.33 3.82
CA SER A 3 1.73 28.32 5.28
C SER A 3 1.93 26.87 5.71
N SER A 4 3.17 26.49 5.96
CA SER A 4 3.52 25.22 6.60
C SER A 4 2.99 25.27 8.03
N ILE A 5 1.77 24.81 8.24
CA ILE A 5 1.26 24.49 9.58
C ILE A 5 1.97 23.20 9.99
N HIS A 6 3.21 23.35 10.46
CA HIS A 6 3.90 22.24 11.13
C HIS A 6 3.17 22.02 12.46
N LYS A 7 2.49 20.88 12.61
CA LYS A 7 2.05 20.46 13.94
C LYS A 7 3.28 20.43 14.83
N ARG A 8 3.21 21.13 15.95
CA ARG A 8 4.33 21.17 16.93
C ARG A 8 4.47 19.80 17.56
N TYR A 9 5.69 19.43 17.94
CA TYR A 9 5.96 18.17 18.62
C TYR A 9 5.04 17.96 19.82
N ASP A 10 4.87 19.01 20.65
CA ASP A 10 4.08 18.97 21.87
C ASP A 10 2.58 18.72 21.62
N GLU A 11 2.05 19.19 20.47
CA GLU A 11 0.69 18.90 20.03
C GLU A 11 0.56 17.45 19.52
N LEU A 12 1.58 16.99 18.76
CA LEU A 12 1.59 15.67 18.15
C LEU A 12 1.65 14.55 19.18
N PHE A 13 2.44 14.75 20.22
CA PHE A 13 2.62 13.79 21.32
C PHE A 13 1.99 14.24 22.63
N SER A 14 0.92 15.05 22.58
CA SER A 14 0.10 15.38 23.75
C SER A 14 -0.72 14.17 24.20
N LEU A 15 -1.11 14.16 25.47
CA LEU A 15 -2.01 13.12 26.03
C LEU A 15 -3.32 13.02 25.23
N ASP A 16 -3.95 14.14 24.91
CA ASP A 16 -5.20 14.17 24.14
C ASP A 16 -5.04 13.51 22.78
N ASN A 17 -3.92 13.75 22.09
CA ASN A 17 -3.67 13.12 20.78
C ASN A 17 -3.33 11.63 20.94
N MET A 18 -2.65 11.20 22.02
CA MET A 18 -2.41 9.77 22.28
C MET A 18 -3.71 9.01 22.57
N PHE A 19 -4.64 9.57 23.36
CA PHE A 19 -5.98 9.00 23.55
C PHE A 19 -6.79 8.99 22.26
N SER A 20 -6.66 10.02 21.43
CA SER A 20 -7.30 10.07 20.10
C SER A 20 -6.76 9.00 19.18
N ALA A 21 -5.44 8.81 19.12
CA ALA A 21 -4.78 7.76 18.35
C ALA A 21 -5.18 6.36 18.85
N TRP A 22 -5.26 6.14 20.15
CA TRP A 22 -5.83 4.92 20.73
C TRP A 22 -7.26 4.65 20.23
N ASN A 23 -8.14 5.64 20.29
CA ASN A 23 -9.52 5.52 19.86
C ASN A 23 -9.65 5.20 18.37
N ILE A 24 -8.76 5.74 17.52
CA ILE A 24 -8.69 5.40 16.09
C ILE A 24 -8.18 3.97 15.92
N PHE A 25 -7.07 3.63 16.58
CA PHE A 25 -6.42 2.33 16.49
C PHE A 25 -7.33 1.17 16.91
N ARG A 26 -8.07 1.32 18.03
CA ARG A 26 -8.91 0.23 18.60
C ARG A 26 -10.13 -0.14 17.75
N ARG A 27 -10.53 0.71 16.79
CA ARG A 27 -11.72 0.46 15.96
C ARG A 27 -11.61 -0.89 15.23
N GLY A 28 -12.64 -1.73 15.43
CA GLY A 28 -12.71 -3.08 14.88
C GLY A 28 -11.74 -4.10 15.51
N LYS A 29 -11.05 -3.75 16.61
CA LYS A 29 -10.08 -4.60 17.29
C LYS A 29 -10.40 -4.85 18.78
N THR A 30 -11.50 -4.33 19.30
CA THR A 30 -11.90 -4.39 20.71
C THR A 30 -12.01 -5.81 21.29
N ARG A 31 -12.14 -6.85 20.44
CA ARG A 31 -12.18 -8.26 20.85
C ARG A 31 -10.83 -8.98 20.75
N LYS A 32 -9.76 -8.28 20.42
CA LYS A 32 -8.40 -8.84 20.39
C LYS A 32 -7.84 -8.84 21.80
N LYS A 33 -7.27 -9.97 22.23
CA LYS A 33 -6.78 -10.14 23.60
C LYS A 33 -5.76 -9.05 23.98
N ASP A 34 -4.75 -8.83 23.14
CA ASP A 34 -3.73 -7.80 23.33
C ASP A 34 -4.29 -6.38 23.49
N VAL A 35 -5.39 -6.08 22.78
CA VAL A 35 -6.10 -4.78 22.87
C VAL A 35 -6.91 -4.69 24.15
N MET A 36 -7.58 -5.76 24.55
CA MET A 36 -8.34 -5.83 25.82
C MET A 36 -7.41 -5.71 27.02
N ASP A 37 -6.30 -6.43 27.02
CA ASP A 37 -5.27 -6.40 28.09
C ASP A 37 -4.71 -4.97 28.26
N PHE A 38 -4.44 -4.27 27.16
CA PHE A 38 -3.98 -2.88 27.19
C PHE A 38 -5.06 -1.91 27.69
N GLU A 39 -6.33 -2.14 27.29
CA GLU A 39 -7.48 -1.30 27.65
C GLU A 39 -7.82 -1.38 29.15
N MET A 40 -7.57 -2.52 29.83
CA MET A 40 -7.77 -2.65 31.28
C MET A 40 -6.93 -1.69 32.13
N HIS A 41 -5.76 -1.25 31.62
CA HIS A 41 -4.87 -0.29 32.27
C HIS A 41 -4.59 0.89 31.34
N LEU A 42 -5.60 1.37 30.66
CA LEU A 42 -5.45 2.32 29.55
C LEU A 42 -4.76 3.61 29.97
N GLU A 43 -5.21 4.21 31.06
CA GLU A 43 -4.67 5.49 31.52
C GLU A 43 -3.21 5.35 31.91
N ASP A 44 -2.86 4.39 32.74
CA ASP A 44 -1.47 4.13 33.17
C ASP A 44 -0.56 3.86 31.96
N ASN A 45 -1.02 3.04 31.01
CA ASN A 45 -0.27 2.71 29.81
C ASN A 45 -0.06 3.93 28.90
N ILE A 46 -1.06 4.81 28.75
CA ILE A 46 -0.94 6.03 27.94
C ILE A 46 -0.06 7.06 28.65
N PHE A 47 -0.20 7.24 29.98
CA PHE A 47 0.65 8.15 30.72
C PHE A 47 2.13 7.72 30.69
N LEU A 48 2.41 6.44 30.87
CA LEU A 48 3.77 5.90 30.76
C LEU A 48 4.36 6.16 29.36
N LEU A 49 3.58 5.86 28.31
CA LEU A 49 4.01 6.08 26.93
C LEU A 49 4.25 7.57 26.64
N TYR A 50 3.40 8.46 27.19
CA TYR A 50 3.56 9.91 27.09
C TYR A 50 4.87 10.38 27.74
N GLU A 51 5.19 9.91 28.95
CA GLU A 51 6.42 10.24 29.66
C GLU A 51 7.64 9.75 28.89
N GLU A 52 7.64 8.50 28.42
CA GLU A 52 8.76 7.95 27.66
C GLU A 52 9.04 8.77 26.38
N VAL A 53 8.00 9.15 25.64
CA VAL A 53 8.16 9.93 24.40
C VAL A 53 8.67 11.33 24.68
N ASN A 54 8.12 12.02 25.69
CA ASN A 54 8.50 13.41 25.96
C ASN A 54 9.83 13.55 26.70
N ASN A 55 10.29 12.51 27.39
CA ASN A 55 11.60 12.45 28.03
C ASN A 55 12.70 11.82 27.17
N ASP A 56 12.45 11.62 25.86
CA ASP A 56 13.38 10.99 24.91
C ASP A 56 13.77 9.54 25.28
N MET A 57 12.95 8.84 26.06
CA MET A 57 13.18 7.47 26.53
C MET A 57 12.37 6.42 25.74
N TYR A 58 11.61 6.84 24.74
CA TYR A 58 10.82 5.92 23.94
C TYR A 58 11.71 4.98 23.12
N HIS A 59 11.51 3.68 23.30
CA HIS A 59 12.08 2.61 22.50
C HIS A 59 10.98 1.70 22.02
N HIS A 60 11.03 1.35 20.73
CA HIS A 60 10.09 0.43 20.11
C HIS A 60 10.33 -0.99 20.62
N LEU A 61 9.28 -1.66 21.09
CA LEU A 61 9.35 -3.03 21.55
C LEU A 61 9.47 -4.04 20.39
N PRO A 62 9.96 -5.26 20.62
CA PRO A 62 10.06 -6.29 19.61
C PRO A 62 8.70 -6.62 18.97
N TYR A 63 8.73 -6.98 17.68
CA TYR A 63 7.56 -7.41 16.95
C TYR A 63 7.16 -8.84 17.28
N THR A 64 5.87 -9.09 17.36
CA THR A 64 5.32 -10.45 17.32
C THR A 64 5.27 -10.92 15.87
N TYR A 65 6.02 -11.99 15.54
CA TYR A 65 6.05 -12.61 14.22
C TYR A 65 4.97 -13.69 14.07
N PHE A 66 4.32 -13.74 12.90
CA PHE A 66 3.46 -14.84 12.48
C PHE A 66 3.29 -14.87 10.96
N GLU A 67 2.93 -16.04 10.45
CA GLU A 67 2.74 -16.26 9.02
C GLU A 67 1.27 -16.24 8.65
N ILE A 68 0.96 -15.61 7.52
CA ILE A 68 -0.38 -15.69 6.91
C ILE A 68 -0.26 -16.35 5.54
N PHE A 69 -1.11 -17.36 5.32
CA PHE A 69 -1.26 -18.04 4.04
C PHE A 69 -2.55 -17.56 3.37
N ASP A 70 -2.41 -16.60 2.45
CA ASP A 70 -3.49 -16.27 1.52
C ASP A 70 -3.07 -16.61 0.10
N ASN A 71 -2.91 -16.28 -0.92
CA ASN A 71 -2.39 -16.78 -2.20
C ASN A 71 -0.87 -17.05 -2.21
N LYS A 72 -0.15 -16.43 -1.28
CA LYS A 72 1.28 -16.59 -1.01
C LYS A 72 1.49 -16.55 0.50
N LYS A 73 2.54 -17.20 0.98
CA LYS A 73 3.06 -17.01 2.33
C LYS A 73 3.47 -15.55 2.50
N ARG A 74 3.07 -14.95 3.61
CA ARG A 74 3.48 -13.59 4.01
C ARG A 74 3.91 -13.61 5.46
N ASP A 75 5.07 -13.09 5.71
CA ASP A 75 5.62 -12.87 7.05
C ASP A 75 5.04 -11.56 7.59
N ILE A 76 4.36 -11.63 8.73
CA ILE A 76 3.70 -10.49 9.37
C ILE A 76 4.42 -10.19 10.68
N TYR A 77 4.76 -8.95 10.88
CA TYR A 77 5.42 -8.42 12.07
C TYR A 77 4.49 -7.44 12.76
N ARG A 78 3.86 -7.87 13.83
CA ARG A 78 2.89 -7.06 14.56
C ARG A 78 3.59 -6.35 15.72
N ALA A 79 3.57 -5.02 15.73
CA ALA A 79 4.04 -4.22 16.86
C ALA A 79 3.14 -4.40 18.09
N GLU A 80 3.68 -4.16 19.29
CA GLU A 80 2.92 -4.13 20.53
C GLU A 80 1.88 -2.99 20.54
N VAL A 81 0.85 -3.08 21.38
CA VAL A 81 -0.28 -2.13 21.35
C VAL A 81 0.20 -0.71 21.57
N ARG A 82 1.11 -0.49 22.53
CA ARG A 82 1.71 0.82 22.81
C ARG A 82 2.39 1.43 21.57
N ASP A 83 3.16 0.62 20.85
CA ASP A 83 3.88 1.07 19.66
C ASP A 83 2.91 1.33 18.49
N ARG A 84 1.82 0.56 18.39
CA ARG A 84 0.78 0.82 17.38
C ARG A 84 0.07 2.16 17.58
N ILE A 85 0.02 2.70 18.80
CA ILE A 85 -0.46 4.07 19.06
C ILE A 85 0.53 5.09 18.48
N ILE A 86 1.83 4.92 18.73
CA ILE A 86 2.87 5.76 18.10
C ILE A 86 2.84 5.65 16.59
N HIS A 87 2.69 4.42 16.05
CA HIS A 87 2.54 4.20 14.61
C HIS A 87 1.32 4.95 14.04
N GLN A 88 0.19 5.02 14.77
CA GLN A 88 -0.97 5.77 14.33
C GLN A 88 -0.69 7.28 14.27
N ILE A 89 -0.04 7.83 15.30
CA ILE A 89 0.35 9.25 15.35
C ILE A 89 1.30 9.60 14.19
N ILE A 90 2.34 8.80 13.99
CA ILE A 90 3.32 9.01 12.91
C ILE A 90 2.64 8.87 11.54
N TYR A 91 1.76 7.89 11.36
CA TYR A 91 1.01 7.67 10.12
C TYR A 91 0.18 8.91 9.76
N ASP A 92 -0.61 9.41 10.70
CA ASP A 92 -1.47 10.57 10.48
C ASP A 92 -0.66 11.84 10.17
N TYR A 93 0.47 12.03 10.88
CA TYR A 93 1.38 13.13 10.64
C TYR A 93 2.05 13.05 9.26
N LEU A 94 2.57 11.89 8.89
CA LEU A 94 3.20 11.69 7.58
C LEU A 94 2.21 11.80 6.42
N LEU A 95 0.98 11.32 6.59
CA LEU A 95 -0.08 11.56 5.61
C LEU A 95 -0.33 13.05 5.45
N TYR A 96 -0.46 13.79 6.53
CA TYR A 96 -0.63 15.24 6.45
C TYR A 96 0.49 15.92 5.66
N CYS A 97 1.75 15.53 5.89
CA CYS A 97 2.91 16.10 5.21
C CYS A 97 3.02 15.69 3.73
N PHE A 98 2.69 14.46 3.38
CA PHE A 98 3.02 13.86 2.08
C PHE A 98 1.83 13.67 1.14
N GLU A 99 0.59 13.51 1.64
CA GLU A 99 -0.59 13.29 0.79
C GLU A 99 -0.78 14.36 -0.30
N PRO A 100 -0.53 15.68 -0.03
CA PRO A 100 -0.60 16.69 -1.07
C PRO A 100 0.42 16.54 -2.20
N ALA A 101 1.52 15.84 -1.94
CA ALA A 101 2.58 15.58 -2.92
C ALA A 101 2.39 14.28 -3.70
N PHE A 102 1.50 13.40 -3.27
CA PHE A 102 1.25 12.17 -3.99
C PHE A 102 0.48 12.43 -5.29
N ILE A 103 0.91 11.80 -6.37
CA ILE A 103 0.18 11.88 -7.64
C ILE A 103 -1.23 11.31 -7.51
N SER A 104 -2.15 11.79 -8.37
CA SER A 104 -3.54 11.28 -8.40
C SER A 104 -3.63 9.80 -8.72
N ASP A 105 -2.66 9.27 -9.45
CA ASP A 105 -2.68 7.92 -10.04
C ASP A 105 -1.98 6.86 -9.19
N SER A 106 -1.68 7.14 -7.91
CA SER A 106 -1.29 6.15 -6.90
C SER A 106 -2.48 5.84 -5.97
N TYR A 107 -2.75 4.55 -5.71
CA TYR A 107 -4.05 4.13 -5.18
C TYR A 107 -4.01 3.31 -3.89
N ALA A 108 -2.89 2.72 -3.51
CA ALA A 108 -2.83 1.87 -2.33
C ALA A 108 -2.78 2.69 -1.04
N SER A 109 -3.49 2.23 -0.01
CA SER A 109 -3.43 2.78 1.35
C SER A 109 -3.60 4.30 1.44
N ARG A 110 -4.47 4.86 0.61
CA ARG A 110 -4.83 6.29 0.58
C ARG A 110 -6.34 6.47 0.72
N MET A 111 -6.75 7.54 1.41
CA MET A 111 -8.16 7.85 1.61
C MET A 111 -8.87 8.05 0.27
N ASN A 112 -10.08 7.51 0.15
CA ASN A 112 -10.88 7.59 -1.07
C ASN A 112 -10.22 7.02 -2.33
N LYS A 113 -9.19 6.18 -2.21
CA LYS A 113 -8.53 5.43 -3.28
C LYS A 113 -8.85 3.93 -3.19
N GLY A 114 -7.92 3.06 -3.39
CA GLY A 114 -8.09 1.61 -3.26
C GLY A 114 -8.09 0.86 -4.59
N GLN A 115 -8.12 -0.46 -4.48
CA GLN A 115 -7.94 -1.40 -5.59
C GLN A 115 -8.93 -1.19 -6.74
N TYR A 116 -10.21 -0.99 -6.44
CA TYR A 116 -11.23 -0.84 -7.46
C TYR A 116 -11.18 0.50 -8.19
N LYS A 117 -10.75 1.56 -7.50
CA LYS A 117 -10.50 2.83 -8.19
C LYS A 117 -9.29 2.74 -9.12
N ALA A 118 -8.20 2.09 -8.68
CA ALA A 118 -7.06 1.82 -9.55
C ALA A 118 -7.48 1.05 -10.81
N LEU A 119 -8.26 -0.02 -10.65
CA LEU A 119 -8.78 -0.83 -11.74
C LEU A 119 -9.65 -0.02 -12.71
N ASN A 120 -10.55 0.81 -12.19
CA ASN A 120 -11.42 1.65 -12.99
C ASN A 120 -10.64 2.73 -13.74
N THR A 121 -9.66 3.35 -13.11
CA THR A 121 -8.77 4.33 -13.76
C THR A 121 -7.93 3.66 -14.85
N PHE A 122 -7.38 2.48 -14.59
CA PHE A 122 -6.65 1.74 -15.60
C PHE A 122 -7.53 1.41 -16.81
N ARG A 123 -8.75 0.92 -16.58
CA ARG A 123 -9.73 0.70 -17.66
C ARG A 123 -10.09 1.98 -18.41
N TYR A 124 -10.25 3.08 -17.70
CA TYR A 124 -10.53 4.38 -18.33
C TYR A 124 -9.38 4.84 -19.22
N PHE A 125 -8.15 4.71 -18.77
CA PHE A 125 -6.96 5.04 -19.55
C PHE A 125 -6.81 4.12 -20.80
N ILE A 126 -7.12 2.83 -20.65
CA ILE A 126 -7.17 1.92 -21.81
C ILE A 126 -8.17 2.40 -22.85
N LYS A 127 -9.37 2.80 -22.43
CA LYS A 127 -10.38 3.32 -23.35
C LYS A 127 -9.90 4.57 -24.09
N LEU A 128 -9.32 5.53 -23.34
CA LEU A 128 -8.78 6.76 -23.94
C LEU A 128 -7.66 6.48 -24.95
N ALA A 129 -6.72 5.62 -24.60
CA ALA A 129 -5.62 5.27 -25.49
C ALA A 129 -6.13 4.52 -26.74
N SER A 130 -7.02 3.56 -26.56
CA SER A 130 -7.56 2.73 -27.66
C SER A 130 -8.49 3.48 -28.60
N SER A 131 -9.15 4.57 -28.16
CA SER A 131 -9.98 5.40 -29.02
C SER A 131 -9.15 6.25 -29.98
N ALA A 132 -7.96 6.64 -29.55
CA ALA A 132 -7.06 7.48 -30.34
C ALA A 132 -6.14 6.65 -31.28
N HIS A 133 -5.77 5.43 -30.87
CA HIS A 133 -4.75 4.63 -31.56
C HIS A 133 -5.11 3.14 -31.63
N LYS A 134 -4.95 2.52 -32.82
CA LYS A 134 -4.98 1.07 -32.98
C LYS A 134 -3.61 0.49 -32.60
N GLY A 135 -3.57 -0.42 -31.62
CA GLY A 135 -2.34 -1.14 -31.27
C GLY A 135 -1.60 -0.62 -30.04
N CYS A 136 -2.34 -0.13 -29.03
CA CYS A 136 -1.77 0.27 -27.75
C CYS A 136 -1.18 -0.90 -26.97
N TYR A 137 -0.15 -0.60 -26.19
CA TYR A 137 0.57 -1.56 -25.35
C TYR A 137 0.54 -1.14 -23.89
N VAL A 138 0.71 -2.09 -22.99
CA VAL A 138 0.91 -1.86 -21.57
C VAL A 138 2.24 -2.45 -21.16
N LEU A 139 3.06 -1.63 -20.51
CA LEU A 139 4.17 -2.06 -19.70
C LEU A 139 3.65 -2.24 -18.27
N LYS A 140 3.82 -3.44 -17.71
CA LYS A 140 3.58 -3.75 -16.31
C LYS A 140 4.89 -4.06 -15.63
N CYS A 141 5.10 -3.54 -14.42
CA CYS A 141 6.27 -3.78 -13.58
C CYS A 141 5.85 -4.10 -12.14
N ASP A 142 6.66 -4.91 -11.47
CA ASP A 142 6.50 -5.31 -10.07
C ASP A 142 7.88 -5.30 -9.39
N VAL A 143 8.03 -4.62 -8.27
CA VAL A 143 9.28 -4.56 -7.51
C VAL A 143 9.49 -5.88 -6.75
N ARG A 144 10.72 -6.39 -6.77
CA ARG A 144 11.06 -7.63 -6.07
C ARG A 144 11.06 -7.43 -4.56
N LYS A 145 10.22 -8.21 -3.84
CA LYS A 145 10.16 -8.22 -2.35
C LYS A 145 10.17 -6.80 -1.76
N TYR A 146 9.33 -5.92 -2.28
CA TYR A 146 9.36 -4.49 -2.02
C TYR A 146 9.50 -4.15 -0.53
N PHE A 147 8.61 -4.68 0.32
CA PHE A 147 8.64 -4.39 1.76
C PHE A 147 9.91 -4.87 2.46
N ASP A 148 10.57 -5.92 1.97
CA ASP A 148 11.81 -6.44 2.53
C ASP A 148 13.06 -5.68 2.04
N THR A 149 12.93 -4.92 0.94
CA THR A 149 14.07 -4.32 0.23
C THR A 149 14.14 -2.80 0.30
N VAL A 150 13.12 -2.13 0.87
CA VAL A 150 13.16 -0.68 1.11
C VAL A 150 14.40 -0.33 1.92
N ASP A 151 15.22 0.57 1.41
CA ASP A 151 16.39 1.09 2.12
C ASP A 151 15.94 2.17 3.13
N GLN A 152 16.18 1.91 4.42
CA GLN A 152 15.72 2.78 5.50
C GLN A 152 16.41 4.14 5.49
N SER A 153 17.68 4.20 5.06
CA SER A 153 18.42 5.46 4.97
C SER A 153 17.89 6.35 3.86
N VAL A 154 17.60 5.76 2.68
CA VAL A 154 16.97 6.49 1.57
C VAL A 154 15.58 6.97 1.98
N LEU A 155 14.77 6.12 2.61
CA LEU A 155 13.44 6.49 3.09
C LEU A 155 13.51 7.65 4.10
N PHE A 156 14.40 7.54 5.06
CA PHE A 156 14.58 8.57 6.08
C PHE A 156 15.01 9.91 5.48
N ASN A 157 15.90 9.90 4.48
CA ASN A 157 16.30 11.11 3.76
C ASN A 157 15.13 11.76 3.00
N ILE A 158 14.28 10.96 2.34
CA ILE A 158 13.05 11.47 1.69
C ILE A 158 12.11 12.11 2.73
N ILE A 159 11.99 11.51 3.91
CA ILE A 159 11.15 12.05 5.00
C ILE A 159 11.71 13.39 5.49
N LYS A 160 13.02 13.50 5.66
CA LYS A 160 13.70 14.74 6.09
C LYS A 160 13.48 15.93 5.16
N GLU A 161 13.20 15.72 3.89
CA GLU A 161 12.89 16.81 2.96
C GLU A 161 11.63 17.61 3.36
N LYS A 162 10.71 17.00 4.12
CA LYS A 162 9.46 17.62 4.53
C LYS A 162 9.27 17.72 6.03
N VAL A 163 9.89 16.86 6.80
CA VAL A 163 9.83 16.85 8.27
C VAL A 163 11.12 17.47 8.80
N THR A 164 11.01 18.65 9.41
CA THR A 164 12.17 19.42 9.89
C THR A 164 12.36 19.35 11.41
N CYS A 165 11.36 18.88 12.17
CA CYS A 165 11.45 18.77 13.61
C CYS A 165 12.31 17.57 14.03
N GLU A 166 13.48 17.80 14.64
CA GLU A 166 14.44 16.76 15.02
C GLU A 166 13.84 15.75 16.02
N LYS A 167 13.00 16.20 16.96
CA LYS A 167 12.33 15.29 17.91
C LYS A 167 11.38 14.31 17.19
N ILE A 168 10.60 14.80 16.21
CA ILE A 168 9.72 13.93 15.40
C ILE A 168 10.56 12.97 14.56
N LEU A 169 11.64 13.45 13.95
CA LEU A 169 12.56 12.61 13.17
C LEU A 169 13.21 11.53 14.03
N LYS A 170 13.50 11.81 15.31
CA LYS A 170 14.04 10.82 16.26
C LYS A 170 13.04 9.65 16.46
N ILE A 171 11.77 9.94 16.68
CA ILE A 171 10.74 8.91 16.84
C ILE A 171 10.53 8.13 15.52
N ILE A 172 10.50 8.82 14.38
CA ILE A 172 10.40 8.15 13.06
C ILE A 172 11.61 7.21 12.84
N LYS A 173 12.81 7.65 13.19
CA LYS A 173 14.03 6.85 13.08
C LYS A 173 13.97 5.63 13.99
N GLU A 174 13.49 5.77 15.22
CA GLU A 174 13.28 4.67 16.15
C GLU A 174 12.33 3.60 15.55
N VAL A 175 11.18 4.04 15.02
CA VAL A 175 10.23 3.13 14.36
C VAL A 175 10.82 2.47 13.11
N LEU A 176 11.64 3.16 12.33
CA LEU A 176 12.29 2.57 11.16
C LEU A 176 13.36 1.55 11.56
N SER A 177 14.21 1.89 12.52
CA SER A 177 15.33 1.04 12.98
C SER A 177 14.88 -0.13 13.85
N SER A 178 13.63 -0.15 14.34
CA SER A 178 13.09 -1.26 15.12
C SER A 178 12.90 -2.55 14.31
N TYR A 179 12.95 -2.47 12.98
CA TYR A 179 12.80 -3.64 12.09
C TYR A 179 13.99 -3.76 11.14
N HIS A 180 14.47 -4.98 11.00
CA HIS A 180 15.45 -5.36 10.00
C HIS A 180 14.97 -6.59 9.23
N SER A 181 15.11 -6.55 7.91
CA SER A 181 14.81 -7.73 7.11
C SER A 181 15.87 -8.82 7.35
N PHE A 182 15.49 -10.08 7.22
CA PHE A 182 16.41 -11.22 7.37
C PHE A 182 17.60 -11.16 6.40
N THR A 183 17.47 -10.42 5.31
CA THR A 183 18.47 -10.41 4.23
C THR A 183 19.50 -9.31 4.36
N SER A 184 19.22 -8.26 5.12
CA SER A 184 20.15 -7.12 5.24
C SER A 184 19.78 -6.22 6.42
N PRO A 185 20.73 -5.84 7.27
CA PRO A 185 20.53 -4.79 8.25
C PRO A 185 20.21 -3.47 7.55
N GLN A 186 19.39 -2.61 8.17
CA GLN A 186 18.94 -1.32 7.64
C GLN A 186 18.07 -1.40 6.36
N LYS A 187 17.54 -2.57 6.04
CA LYS A 187 16.55 -2.74 4.96
C LYS A 187 15.25 -3.32 5.48
N GLY A 188 14.19 -2.95 4.75
CA GLY A 188 12.84 -3.43 4.98
C GLY A 188 11.99 -2.54 5.88
N ILE A 189 10.69 -2.69 5.69
CA ILE A 189 9.62 -2.12 6.50
C ILE A 189 8.63 -3.25 6.86
N PRO A 190 8.23 -3.39 8.14
CA PRO A 190 7.52 -4.57 8.61
C PRO A 190 6.08 -4.62 8.08
N LEU A 191 5.74 -5.69 7.34
CA LEU A 191 4.35 -5.95 6.96
C LEU A 191 3.46 -6.16 8.18
N GLY A 192 2.32 -5.48 8.22
CA GLY A 192 1.33 -5.60 9.30
C GLY A 192 1.13 -4.32 10.11
N ASN A 193 1.94 -3.29 9.91
CA ASN A 193 1.84 -2.01 10.60
C ASN A 193 1.37 -0.90 9.66
N ILE A 194 0.64 0.06 10.23
CA ILE A 194 0.07 1.17 9.45
C ILE A 194 1.15 2.10 8.90
N THR A 195 2.24 2.31 9.65
CA THR A 195 3.39 3.14 9.21
C THR A 195 4.04 2.59 7.96
N SER A 196 4.16 1.26 7.82
CA SER A 196 4.74 0.64 6.63
C SER A 196 3.97 0.99 5.35
N GLN A 197 2.65 1.25 5.44
CA GLN A 197 1.83 1.64 4.31
C GLN A 197 2.15 3.06 3.83
N VAL A 198 2.32 4.01 4.75
CA VAL A 198 2.68 5.39 4.38
C VAL A 198 4.14 5.48 3.95
N PHE A 199 5.03 4.76 4.61
CA PHE A 199 6.43 4.65 4.22
C PHE A 199 6.58 4.12 2.78
N ALA A 200 5.85 3.07 2.43
CA ALA A 200 5.83 2.52 1.09
C ALA A 200 5.38 3.55 0.04
N ASN A 201 4.35 4.33 0.34
CA ASN A 201 3.88 5.36 -0.58
C ASN A 201 4.87 6.53 -0.70
N ILE A 202 5.47 6.98 0.41
CA ILE A 202 6.49 8.04 0.42
C ILE A 202 7.68 7.63 -0.45
N TYR A 203 8.17 6.41 -0.27
CA TYR A 203 9.32 5.89 -0.99
C TYR A 203 9.10 5.85 -2.52
N LEU A 204 7.99 5.25 -2.96
CA LEU A 204 7.66 5.13 -4.37
C LEU A 204 7.08 6.40 -4.99
N ASN A 205 6.76 7.42 -4.21
CA ASN A 205 6.38 8.72 -4.77
C ASN A 205 7.51 9.33 -5.62
N THR A 206 8.77 9.06 -5.28
CA THR A 206 9.94 9.45 -6.07
C THR A 206 9.89 8.83 -7.47
N LEU A 207 9.53 7.54 -7.57
CA LEU A 207 9.29 6.87 -8.84
C LEU A 207 8.09 7.47 -9.59
N ASP A 208 7.00 7.76 -8.89
CA ASP A 208 5.80 8.36 -9.49
C ASP A 208 6.13 9.70 -10.17
N TYR A 209 6.92 10.54 -9.51
CA TYR A 209 7.38 11.81 -10.08
C TYR A 209 8.27 11.60 -11.30
N TYR A 210 9.22 10.68 -11.24
CA TYR A 210 10.08 10.36 -12.37
C TYR A 210 9.27 9.92 -13.59
N VAL A 211 8.33 8.98 -13.41
CA VAL A 211 7.47 8.48 -14.49
C VAL A 211 6.57 9.57 -15.08
N LYS A 212 5.96 10.40 -14.22
CA LYS A 212 4.99 11.42 -14.66
C LYS A 212 5.64 12.69 -15.18
N LYS A 213 6.75 13.15 -14.59
CA LYS A 213 7.34 14.46 -14.88
C LYS A 213 8.55 14.38 -15.82
N GLU A 214 9.45 13.41 -15.61
CA GLU A 214 10.65 13.26 -16.43
C GLU A 214 10.36 12.41 -17.67
N LEU A 215 9.81 11.21 -17.52
CA LEU A 215 9.43 10.35 -18.64
C LEU A 215 8.12 10.78 -19.31
N LYS A 216 7.37 11.72 -18.73
CA LYS A 216 6.12 12.29 -19.27
C LYS A 216 5.08 11.21 -19.64
N CYS A 217 5.07 10.08 -18.93
CA CYS A 217 4.11 9.01 -19.16
C CYS A 217 2.71 9.44 -18.73
N ARG A 218 1.83 9.71 -19.71
CA ARG A 218 0.47 10.24 -19.47
C ARG A 218 -0.40 9.25 -18.70
N PHE A 219 -0.41 7.99 -19.13
CA PHE A 219 -1.29 6.94 -18.61
C PHE A 219 -0.50 6.00 -17.70
N TYR A 220 -0.43 6.33 -16.43
CA TYR A 220 0.29 5.60 -15.39
C TYR A 220 -0.65 5.32 -14.23
N VAL A 221 -0.64 4.10 -13.68
CA VAL A 221 -1.40 3.71 -12.49
C VAL A 221 -0.52 2.84 -11.59
N ARG A 222 -0.41 3.18 -10.31
CA ARG A 222 0.32 2.41 -9.31
C ARG A 222 -0.58 1.97 -8.16
N TYR A 223 -0.40 0.72 -7.75
CA TYR A 223 -0.98 0.15 -6.54
C TYR A 223 0.10 -0.59 -5.74
N ASN A 224 0.60 -0.01 -4.65
CA ASN A 224 1.82 -0.43 -3.96
C ASN A 224 3.01 -0.50 -4.93
N ASP A 225 3.63 -1.67 -5.04
CA ASP A 225 4.76 -2.02 -5.89
C ASP A 225 4.36 -2.47 -7.31
N ASP A 226 3.08 -2.74 -7.57
CA ASP A 226 2.54 -3.13 -8.89
C ASP A 226 2.09 -1.87 -9.65
N PHE A 227 2.69 -1.60 -10.80
CA PHE A 227 2.31 -0.46 -11.62
C PHE A 227 2.25 -0.77 -13.11
N VAL A 228 1.45 0.02 -13.81
CA VAL A 228 1.20 -0.12 -15.24
C VAL A 228 1.33 1.21 -15.96
N ILE A 229 1.89 1.19 -17.17
CA ILE A 229 2.01 2.34 -18.08
C ILE A 229 1.44 1.94 -19.43
N ILE A 230 0.54 2.78 -19.98
CA ILE A 230 -0.02 2.55 -21.30
C ILE A 230 0.72 3.41 -22.32
N PHE A 231 1.06 2.79 -23.45
CA PHE A 231 1.72 3.40 -24.58
C PHE A 231 0.82 3.30 -25.83
N GLU A 232 0.74 4.37 -26.56
CA GLU A 232 -0.03 4.44 -27.82
C GLU A 232 0.63 3.70 -28.98
N ASN A 233 1.95 3.44 -28.86
CA ASN A 233 2.73 2.65 -29.82
C ASN A 233 3.90 1.94 -29.12
N SER A 234 4.63 1.07 -29.84
CA SER A 234 5.71 0.27 -29.28
C SER A 234 7.08 0.97 -29.21
N LYS A 235 7.23 2.16 -29.82
CA LYS A 235 8.56 2.76 -30.09
C LYS A 235 9.42 3.01 -28.85
N HIS A 236 8.81 3.43 -27.74
CA HIS A 236 9.57 3.88 -26.54
C HIS A 236 9.40 2.97 -25.32
N ILE A 237 8.71 1.84 -25.46
CA ILE A 237 8.36 1.01 -24.31
C ILE A 237 9.61 0.42 -23.65
N ILE A 238 10.52 -0.15 -24.47
CA ILE A 238 11.74 -0.80 -23.98
C ILE A 238 12.64 0.24 -23.32
N THR A 239 12.88 1.37 -24.00
CA THR A 239 13.69 2.46 -23.43
C THR A 239 13.09 3.00 -22.14
N THR A 240 11.77 3.19 -22.07
CA THR A 240 11.08 3.63 -20.86
C THR A 240 11.23 2.60 -19.73
N ARG A 241 11.05 1.31 -20.03
CA ARG A 241 11.28 0.23 -19.06
C ARG A 241 12.70 0.26 -18.50
N ASP A 242 13.70 0.34 -19.37
CA ASP A 242 15.10 0.29 -18.98
C ASP A 242 15.51 1.54 -18.18
N ASN A 243 14.98 2.71 -18.53
CA ASN A 243 15.13 3.94 -17.75
C ASN A 243 14.51 3.81 -16.36
N ILE A 244 13.32 3.23 -16.24
CA ILE A 244 12.65 2.98 -14.93
C ILE A 244 13.49 2.02 -14.09
N ILE A 245 13.96 0.91 -14.66
CA ILE A 245 14.80 -0.08 -13.96
C ILE A 245 16.09 0.59 -13.46
N CYS A 246 16.75 1.36 -14.31
CA CYS A 246 17.97 2.10 -13.96
C CYS A 246 17.72 3.12 -12.85
N PHE A 247 16.64 3.91 -12.95
CA PHE A 247 16.27 4.89 -11.94
C PHE A 247 15.98 4.24 -10.58
N VAL A 248 15.15 3.20 -10.56
CA VAL A 248 14.78 2.46 -9.34
C VAL A 248 15.99 1.83 -8.68
N LYS A 249 16.89 1.25 -9.46
CA LYS A 249 18.15 0.66 -8.97
C LYS A 249 19.07 1.72 -8.36
N ASN A 250 19.29 2.83 -9.04
CA ASN A 250 20.31 3.81 -8.65
C ASN A 250 19.81 4.81 -7.60
N LYS A 251 18.54 5.20 -7.64
CA LYS A 251 17.96 6.20 -6.73
C LYS A 251 17.23 5.62 -5.54
N LEU A 252 16.56 4.47 -5.73
CA LEU A 252 15.76 3.84 -4.71
C LEU A 252 16.38 2.53 -4.19
N LEU A 253 17.52 2.11 -4.71
CA LEU A 253 18.22 0.86 -4.32
C LEU A 253 17.29 -0.38 -4.32
N LEU A 254 16.28 -0.36 -5.21
CA LEU A 254 15.33 -1.45 -5.41
C LEU A 254 15.62 -2.21 -6.71
N ASP A 255 15.06 -3.42 -6.81
CA ASP A 255 15.22 -4.26 -8.00
C ASP A 255 13.86 -4.50 -8.68
N ILE A 256 13.79 -4.22 -9.99
CA ILE A 256 12.69 -4.62 -10.87
C ILE A 256 13.26 -5.64 -11.85
N PRO A 257 13.15 -6.93 -11.58
CA PRO A 257 13.68 -7.95 -12.48
C PRO A 257 12.95 -7.94 -13.83
N ILE A 258 13.68 -8.17 -14.90
CA ILE A 258 13.09 -8.19 -16.26
C ILE A 258 11.98 -9.23 -16.37
N GLU A 259 12.13 -10.40 -15.72
CA GLU A 259 11.11 -11.44 -15.64
C GLU A 259 9.82 -11.04 -14.92
N LYS A 260 9.87 -9.99 -14.10
CA LYS A 260 8.69 -9.37 -13.46
C LYS A 260 8.13 -8.18 -14.25
N THR A 261 8.72 -7.88 -15.40
CA THR A 261 8.15 -6.91 -16.34
C THR A 261 7.41 -7.64 -17.45
N SER A 262 6.32 -7.06 -17.93
CA SER A 262 5.62 -7.58 -19.09
C SER A 262 5.16 -6.46 -20.00
N ILE A 263 5.33 -6.67 -21.30
CA ILE A 263 4.82 -5.79 -22.34
C ILE A 263 3.76 -6.57 -23.11
N ARG A 264 2.52 -6.07 -23.10
CA ARG A 264 1.38 -6.73 -23.76
C ARG A 264 0.57 -5.76 -24.60
N LYS A 265 0.04 -6.23 -25.72
CA LYS A 265 -1.03 -5.52 -26.45
C LYS A 265 -2.28 -5.48 -25.57
N ILE A 266 -2.94 -4.33 -25.52
CA ILE A 266 -4.17 -4.16 -24.74
C ILE A 266 -5.26 -5.13 -25.20
N SER A 267 -5.34 -5.42 -26.50
CA SER A 267 -6.33 -6.36 -27.08
C SER A 267 -6.22 -7.78 -26.52
N TRP A 268 -5.06 -8.18 -25.99
CA TRP A 268 -4.87 -9.52 -25.39
C TRP A 268 -5.31 -9.60 -23.92
N GLY A 269 -5.71 -8.46 -23.34
CA GLY A 269 -6.01 -8.33 -21.92
C GLY A 269 -4.76 -8.21 -21.08
N VAL A 270 -4.83 -7.35 -20.08
CA VAL A 270 -3.74 -7.06 -19.14
C VAL A 270 -4.13 -7.48 -17.73
N ASP A 271 -3.30 -8.31 -17.15
CA ASP A 271 -3.46 -8.76 -15.77
C ASP A 271 -3.05 -7.65 -14.79
N PHE A 272 -4.02 -7.12 -14.03
CA PHE A 272 -3.79 -6.11 -13.00
C PHE A 272 -4.72 -6.31 -11.81
N LEU A 273 -4.15 -6.30 -10.60
CA LEU A 273 -4.88 -6.40 -9.32
C LEU A 273 -5.88 -7.56 -9.23
N GLY A 274 -5.55 -8.72 -9.78
CA GLY A 274 -6.41 -9.91 -9.72
C GLY A 274 -7.46 -10.01 -10.83
N PHE A 275 -7.47 -9.06 -11.76
CA PHE A 275 -8.36 -9.02 -12.91
C PHE A 275 -7.60 -9.02 -14.23
N VAL A 276 -8.24 -9.43 -15.28
CA VAL A 276 -7.78 -9.24 -16.66
C VAL A 276 -8.59 -8.10 -17.27
N VAL A 277 -7.91 -7.00 -17.58
CA VAL A 277 -8.54 -5.79 -18.13
C VAL A 277 -8.39 -5.77 -19.63
N LEU A 278 -9.52 -5.69 -20.33
CA LEU A 278 -9.66 -5.56 -21.77
C LEU A 278 -10.26 -4.17 -22.10
N PRO A 279 -10.18 -3.66 -23.33
CA PRO A 279 -10.77 -2.38 -23.71
C PRO A 279 -12.27 -2.28 -23.39
N HIS A 280 -13.00 -3.38 -23.54
CA HIS A 280 -14.46 -3.44 -23.40
C HIS A 280 -14.95 -4.20 -22.17
N ALA A 281 -14.09 -4.96 -21.47
CA ALA A 281 -14.48 -5.81 -20.35
C ALA A 281 -13.40 -5.87 -19.24
N ILE A 282 -13.84 -6.18 -18.02
CA ILE A 282 -12.97 -6.60 -16.91
C ILE A 282 -13.38 -8.04 -16.57
N LEU A 283 -12.43 -8.96 -16.62
CA LEU A 283 -12.65 -10.37 -16.30
C LEU A 283 -11.88 -10.75 -15.04
N LEU A 284 -12.34 -11.78 -14.34
CA LEU A 284 -11.54 -12.41 -13.30
C LEU A 284 -10.41 -13.22 -13.91
N ARG A 285 -9.26 -13.27 -13.25
CA ARG A 285 -8.23 -14.28 -13.55
C ARG A 285 -8.79 -15.69 -13.35
N ASP A 286 -8.36 -16.63 -14.16
CA ASP A 286 -8.79 -18.04 -14.02
C ASP A 286 -8.39 -18.61 -12.65
N LYS A 287 -7.19 -18.26 -12.14
CA LYS A 287 -6.79 -18.61 -10.77
C LYS A 287 -7.79 -18.13 -9.71
N THR A 288 -8.32 -16.91 -9.86
CA THR A 288 -9.31 -16.35 -8.93
C THR A 288 -10.65 -17.05 -9.07
N LYS A 289 -11.10 -17.35 -10.30
CA LYS A 289 -12.33 -18.14 -10.55
C LYS A 289 -12.23 -19.51 -9.90
N ASN A 290 -11.12 -20.23 -10.14
CA ASN A 290 -10.90 -21.56 -9.58
C ASN A 290 -10.88 -21.54 -8.05
N LYS A 291 -10.25 -20.52 -7.44
CA LYS A 291 -10.27 -20.34 -5.98
C LYS A 291 -11.71 -20.14 -5.47
N ILE A 292 -12.52 -19.34 -6.16
CA ILE A 292 -13.92 -19.14 -5.77
C ILE A 292 -14.67 -20.47 -5.83
N TYR A 293 -14.57 -21.22 -6.92
CA TYR A 293 -15.24 -22.51 -7.05
C TYR A 293 -14.82 -23.53 -5.98
N ALA A 294 -13.52 -23.54 -5.60
CA ALA A 294 -12.98 -24.49 -4.62
C ALA A 294 -13.34 -24.15 -3.17
N HIS A 295 -13.51 -22.86 -2.84
CA HIS A 295 -13.58 -22.41 -1.44
C HIS A 295 -14.85 -21.65 -1.08
N ILE A 296 -15.82 -21.51 -2.01
CA ILE A 296 -17.06 -20.81 -1.72
C ILE A 296 -17.88 -21.53 -0.65
N ASN A 297 -18.34 -20.78 0.34
CA ASN A 297 -19.20 -21.27 1.41
C ASN A 297 -20.09 -20.12 1.92
N ARG A 298 -21.04 -20.43 2.84
CA ARG A 298 -21.99 -19.45 3.39
C ARG A 298 -21.30 -18.22 4.00
N ARG A 299 -20.13 -18.39 4.64
CA ARG A 299 -19.44 -17.31 5.36
C ARG A 299 -18.73 -16.30 4.42
N ASN A 300 -18.24 -16.75 3.27
CA ASN A 300 -17.45 -15.92 2.35
C ASN A 300 -18.18 -15.51 1.06
N MET A 301 -19.40 -15.99 0.86
CA MET A 301 -20.22 -15.73 -0.32
C MET A 301 -20.43 -14.24 -0.59
N HIS A 302 -20.77 -13.46 0.43
CA HIS A 302 -20.97 -12.01 0.29
C HIS A 302 -19.69 -11.29 -0.14
N SER A 303 -18.52 -11.72 0.35
CA SER A 303 -17.23 -11.19 -0.08
C SER A 303 -16.97 -11.45 -1.55
N TYR A 304 -17.27 -12.66 -2.03
CA TYR A 304 -17.14 -12.98 -3.46
C TYR A 304 -18.17 -12.24 -4.32
N LEU A 305 -19.42 -12.11 -3.88
CA LEU A 305 -20.42 -11.30 -4.59
C LEU A 305 -19.98 -9.83 -4.69
N SER A 306 -19.37 -9.28 -3.66
CA SER A 306 -18.80 -7.92 -3.66
C SER A 306 -17.66 -7.81 -4.70
N LEU A 307 -16.74 -8.77 -4.74
CA LEU A 307 -15.69 -8.83 -5.77
C LEU A 307 -16.25 -8.85 -7.19
N LEU A 308 -17.31 -9.66 -7.43
CA LEU A 308 -17.94 -9.84 -8.74
C LEU A 308 -18.69 -8.59 -9.24
N LYS A 309 -18.98 -7.60 -8.39
CA LYS A 309 -19.56 -6.32 -8.81
C LYS A 309 -18.61 -5.50 -9.71
N HIS A 310 -17.31 -5.78 -9.63
CA HIS A 310 -16.27 -5.03 -10.32
C HIS A 310 -15.80 -5.65 -11.64
N CYS A 311 -16.44 -6.75 -12.09
CA CYS A 311 -16.05 -7.45 -13.31
C CYS A 311 -17.24 -8.06 -14.06
N ASN A 312 -17.01 -8.43 -15.32
CA ASN A 312 -17.97 -9.11 -16.17
C ASN A 312 -17.98 -10.62 -15.86
N ALA A 313 -18.68 -11.02 -14.81
CA ALA A 313 -18.74 -12.40 -14.32
C ALA A 313 -20.18 -12.88 -14.08
N TYR A 314 -21.08 -12.61 -15.03
CA TYR A 314 -22.51 -12.88 -14.90
C TYR A 314 -22.82 -14.33 -14.51
N ASN A 315 -22.29 -15.31 -15.22
CA ASN A 315 -22.57 -16.73 -14.96
C ASN A 315 -22.11 -17.17 -13.56
N LEU A 316 -20.93 -16.70 -13.10
CA LEU A 316 -20.43 -17.02 -11.77
C LEU A 316 -21.30 -16.35 -10.69
N LYS A 317 -21.67 -15.09 -10.91
CA LYS A 317 -22.56 -14.36 -10.00
C LYS A 317 -23.93 -15.04 -9.86
N THR A 318 -24.54 -15.47 -10.97
CA THR A 318 -25.83 -16.17 -10.97
C THR A 318 -25.75 -17.50 -10.21
N LYS A 319 -24.68 -18.28 -10.41
CA LYS A 319 -24.45 -19.52 -9.66
C LYS A 319 -24.35 -19.27 -8.15
N ILE A 320 -23.60 -18.25 -7.74
CA ILE A 320 -23.45 -17.92 -6.31
C ILE A 320 -24.77 -17.46 -5.70
N LEU A 321 -25.57 -16.65 -6.42
CA LEU A 321 -26.88 -16.21 -5.96
C LEU A 321 -27.88 -17.37 -5.85
N ALA A 322 -27.80 -18.38 -6.73
CA ALA A 322 -28.59 -19.58 -6.61
C ALA A 322 -28.24 -20.38 -5.35
N MET A 323 -26.93 -20.54 -5.05
CA MET A 323 -26.48 -21.16 -3.79
C MET A 323 -26.97 -20.39 -2.56
N GLU A 324 -26.98 -19.05 -2.59
CA GLU A 324 -27.49 -18.22 -1.48
C GLU A 324 -28.96 -18.50 -1.16
N LYS A 325 -29.77 -18.71 -2.19
CA LYS A 325 -31.20 -19.06 -2.00
C LYS A 325 -31.37 -20.41 -1.32
N ILE A 326 -30.54 -21.39 -1.66
CA ILE A 326 -30.57 -22.73 -1.03
C ILE A 326 -30.16 -22.65 0.44
N TYR A 327 -29.20 -21.80 0.81
CA TYR A 327 -28.77 -21.63 2.21
C TYR A 327 -29.69 -20.77 3.08
N LYS A 328 -30.71 -20.11 2.48
CA LYS A 328 -31.74 -19.33 3.21
C LYS A 328 -32.98 -20.16 3.53
N ILE A 329 -33.07 -21.36 2.98
CA ILE A 329 -34.05 -22.40 3.34
C ILE A 329 -33.46 -23.27 4.45
#